data_8e605b23348699b23d102bf862895fc3
#
_entry.id   8e605b23348699b23d102bf862895fc3
#
_cell.length_a   1.000
_cell.length_b   1.000
_cell.length_c   1.000
_cell.angle_alpha   90.00
_cell.angle_beta   90.00
_cell.angle_gamma   90.00
#
_symmetry.space_group_name_H-M   'P 1'
#
loop_
_entity.id
_entity.type
_entity.pdbx_description
1 polymer ?
#
loop_
_entity_poly.entity_id
_entity_poly.type
_entity_poly.pdbx_seq_one_letter_code
_entity_poly.pdbx_strand_id
1 'polypeptide(L)'
;MLFALVVHVANAQVKDTLRVLAIGNSFSEDAVEQYLWELGKEAGVTFVIGNAYRGGWSLIGHWTDARSKAADTEYRKVADGKRVNLGKHTLRDIITDEPWDFITLQQVSQDAGRLESYEPGLSLMIGYVKALATVDTVKLGFHQTWAYAQDSEHRGFAKYGNNQYQMYSSITAAVDKAMHYHQFDLSFYVPSGTAIQNARTTALANTTTKDKNVNRELTRDGYHLNYTLGRYVAACTWFEVLTGKSVVGMKSRPKGMAKGLAAIAQKAAHAAVLSPMTVTPI
;
A
#
# COMPACT_ATOMS: atom_id res chain seq x y z
N MET A 1 41.87 16.30 -29.15
CA MET A 1 41.64 14.96 -28.61
C MET A 1 40.37 15.04 -27.73
N LEU A 2 39.23 14.61 -28.29
CA LEU A 2 37.95 14.61 -27.54
C LEU A 2 37.87 13.28 -26.79
N PHE A 3 37.85 13.32 -25.47
CA PHE A 3 37.53 12.15 -24.64
C PHE A 3 36.01 11.96 -24.61
N ALA A 4 35.52 10.95 -25.29
CA ALA A 4 34.13 10.52 -25.17
C ALA A 4 33.94 9.84 -23.81
N LEU A 5 33.14 10.45 -22.94
CA LEU A 5 32.74 9.87 -21.67
C LEU A 5 31.66 8.81 -21.97
N VAL A 6 32.06 7.54 -21.96
CA VAL A 6 31.11 6.41 -22.04
C VAL A 6 30.42 6.28 -20.70
N VAL A 7 29.21 6.81 -20.60
CA VAL A 7 28.33 6.58 -19.44
C VAL A 7 27.85 5.13 -19.53
N HIS A 8 28.42 4.25 -18.74
CA HIS A 8 27.86 2.92 -18.50
C HIS A 8 26.61 3.09 -17.65
N VAL A 9 25.45 3.07 -18.30
CA VAL A 9 24.18 2.84 -17.59
C VAL A 9 24.23 1.39 -17.12
N ALA A 10 24.55 1.19 -15.85
CA ALA A 10 24.42 -0.10 -15.23
C ALA A 10 22.94 -0.50 -15.30
N ASN A 11 22.60 -1.42 -16.19
CA ASN A 11 21.32 -2.11 -16.19
C ASN A 11 21.23 -2.85 -14.84
N ALA A 12 20.55 -2.26 -13.86
CA ALA A 12 20.19 -2.97 -12.65
C ALA A 12 19.32 -4.16 -13.11
N GLN A 13 19.88 -5.36 -13.03
CA GLN A 13 19.18 -6.60 -13.35
C GLN A 13 17.98 -6.68 -12.41
N VAL A 14 16.78 -6.59 -12.97
CA VAL A 14 15.54 -6.72 -12.19
C VAL A 14 15.59 -8.11 -11.56
N LYS A 15 15.55 -8.18 -10.23
CA LYS A 15 15.50 -9.46 -9.53
C LYS A 15 14.28 -10.23 -10.03
N ASP A 16 14.47 -11.48 -10.38
CA ASP A 16 13.36 -12.36 -10.80
C ASP A 16 12.34 -12.59 -9.69
N THR A 17 12.76 -12.45 -8.44
CA THR A 17 11.91 -12.56 -7.25
C THR A 17 12.02 -11.31 -6.38
N LEU A 18 10.90 -10.67 -6.08
CA LEU A 18 10.77 -9.57 -5.14
C LEU A 18 10.05 -10.03 -3.87
N ARG A 19 10.68 -9.83 -2.71
CA ARG A 19 10.14 -10.14 -1.41
C ARG A 19 9.67 -8.89 -0.71
N VAL A 20 8.40 -8.84 -0.37
CA VAL A 20 7.74 -7.62 0.13
C VAL A 20 7.00 -7.95 1.43
N LEU A 21 7.28 -7.20 2.49
CA LEU A 21 6.55 -7.28 3.75
C LEU A 21 5.76 -6.00 3.97
N ALA A 22 4.46 -6.13 4.15
CA ALA A 22 3.61 -5.05 4.66
C ALA A 22 3.40 -5.24 6.17
N ILE A 23 3.71 -4.24 6.98
CA ILE A 23 3.36 -4.20 8.41
C ILE A 23 2.19 -3.25 8.56
N GLY A 24 1.00 -3.80 8.85
CA GLY A 24 -0.21 -3.00 8.83
C GLY A 24 -1.44 -3.69 9.40
N ASN A 25 -2.58 -3.40 8.81
CA ASN A 25 -3.89 -3.84 9.27
C ASN A 25 -4.79 -4.23 8.08
N SER A 26 -6.11 -4.09 8.19
CA SER A 26 -7.03 -4.40 7.09
C SER A 26 -6.77 -3.60 5.80
N PHE A 27 -6.11 -2.45 5.88
CA PHE A 27 -5.73 -1.67 4.71
C PHE A 27 -4.53 -2.29 3.98
N SER A 28 -3.54 -2.86 4.68
CA SER A 28 -2.49 -3.64 4.01
C SER A 28 -3.06 -4.93 3.41
N GLU A 29 -3.98 -5.62 4.10
CA GLU A 29 -4.69 -6.78 3.53
C GLU A 29 -5.33 -6.44 2.18
N ASP A 30 -6.12 -5.36 2.15
CA ASP A 30 -6.82 -4.93 0.94
C ASP A 30 -5.87 -4.53 -0.19
N ALA A 31 -4.66 -4.08 0.14
CA ALA A 31 -3.72 -3.58 -0.85
C ALA A 31 -2.80 -4.66 -1.46
N VAL A 32 -2.33 -5.66 -0.68
CA VAL A 32 -1.25 -6.53 -1.13
C VAL A 32 -1.61 -8.00 -1.30
N GLU A 33 -2.66 -8.48 -0.62
CA GLU A 33 -2.92 -9.92 -0.57
C GLU A 33 -3.66 -10.49 -1.79
N GLN A 34 -4.12 -9.62 -2.70
CA GLN A 34 -4.79 -10.01 -3.96
C GLN A 34 -4.23 -9.20 -5.14
N TYR A 35 -4.18 -9.82 -6.29
CA TYR A 35 -3.81 -9.24 -7.60
C TYR A 35 -2.35 -8.81 -7.78
N LEU A 36 -1.62 -8.47 -6.72
CA LEU A 36 -0.22 -8.06 -6.83
C LEU A 36 0.66 -9.19 -7.38
N TRP A 37 0.43 -10.42 -6.92
CA TRP A 37 1.16 -11.58 -7.41
C TRP A 37 0.88 -11.86 -8.89
N GLU A 38 -0.38 -11.78 -9.32
CA GLU A 38 -0.80 -12.01 -10.71
C GLU A 38 -0.24 -10.94 -11.66
N LEU A 39 -0.21 -9.68 -11.24
CA LEU A 39 0.43 -8.60 -11.98
C LEU A 39 1.93 -8.86 -12.13
N GLY A 40 2.60 -9.25 -11.05
CA GLY A 40 4.01 -9.63 -11.10
C GLY A 40 4.27 -10.76 -12.09
N LYS A 41 3.49 -11.84 -12.00
CA LYS A 41 3.59 -13.00 -12.90
C LYS A 41 3.47 -12.61 -14.38
N GLU A 42 2.51 -11.75 -14.72
CA GLU A 42 2.38 -11.25 -16.10
C GLU A 42 3.62 -10.47 -16.54
N ALA A 43 4.23 -9.73 -15.64
CA ALA A 43 5.41 -8.90 -15.92
C ALA A 43 6.76 -9.67 -15.84
N GLY A 44 6.72 -10.99 -15.58
CA GLY A 44 7.91 -11.81 -15.39
C GLY A 44 8.61 -11.59 -14.05
N VAL A 45 7.88 -11.14 -13.02
CA VAL A 45 8.38 -10.92 -11.65
C VAL A 45 7.64 -11.85 -10.69
N THR A 46 8.37 -12.66 -9.96
CA THR A 46 7.79 -13.48 -8.88
C THR A 46 7.72 -12.68 -7.60
N PHE A 47 6.52 -12.50 -7.05
CA PHE A 47 6.36 -11.90 -5.73
C PHE A 47 6.26 -12.95 -4.63
N VAL A 48 6.99 -12.73 -3.53
CA VAL A 48 6.73 -13.32 -2.22
C VAL A 48 6.24 -12.18 -1.32
N ILE A 49 4.99 -12.24 -0.91
CA ILE A 49 4.33 -11.16 -0.18
C ILE A 49 4.03 -11.63 1.23
N GLY A 50 4.61 -10.97 2.23
CA GLY A 50 4.24 -11.10 3.62
C GLY A 50 3.32 -9.96 4.05
N ASN A 51 2.34 -10.24 4.89
CA ASN A 51 1.55 -9.24 5.57
C ASN A 51 1.53 -9.55 7.07
N ALA A 52 2.19 -8.69 7.85
CA ALA A 52 2.11 -8.66 9.30
C ALA A 52 0.83 -7.91 9.69
N TYR A 53 -0.27 -8.66 9.70
CA TYR A 53 -1.62 -8.14 9.85
C TYR A 53 -2.05 -8.07 11.32
N ARG A 54 -2.53 -6.90 11.73
CA ARG A 54 -3.31 -6.76 12.96
C ARG A 54 -4.46 -5.78 12.75
N GLY A 55 -5.71 -6.26 12.82
CA GLY A 55 -6.91 -5.48 12.52
C GLY A 55 -7.02 -4.19 13.33
N GLY A 56 -7.15 -3.04 12.64
CA GLY A 56 -7.31 -1.73 13.28
C GLY A 56 -6.09 -1.22 14.05
N TRP A 57 -4.90 -1.81 13.88
CA TRP A 57 -3.72 -1.47 14.64
C TRP A 57 -2.99 -0.24 14.07
N SER A 58 -2.45 0.59 14.98
CA SER A 58 -1.67 1.80 14.64
C SER A 58 -0.16 1.52 14.69
N LEU A 59 0.65 2.47 14.21
CA LEU A 59 2.10 2.42 14.32
C LEU A 59 2.57 2.19 15.77
N ILE A 60 2.04 2.96 16.71
CA ILE A 60 2.40 2.80 18.12
C ILE A 60 1.87 1.49 18.71
N GLY A 61 0.76 0.96 18.19
CA GLY A 61 0.26 -0.37 18.54
C GLY A 61 1.24 -1.46 18.12
N HIS A 62 1.72 -1.46 16.86
CA HIS A 62 2.74 -2.38 16.39
C HIS A 62 4.04 -2.32 17.20
N TRP A 63 4.46 -1.11 17.57
CA TRP A 63 5.61 -0.96 18.46
C TRP A 63 5.36 -1.57 19.85
N THR A 64 4.17 -1.38 20.41
CA THR A 64 3.81 -1.95 21.71
C THR A 64 3.90 -3.48 21.69
N ASP A 65 3.40 -4.12 20.62
CA ASP A 65 3.50 -5.57 20.43
C ASP A 65 4.97 -6.01 20.23
N ALA A 66 5.72 -5.28 19.42
CA ALA A 66 7.13 -5.55 19.19
C ALA A 66 7.94 -5.51 20.50
N ARG A 67 7.73 -4.48 21.32
CA ARG A 67 8.41 -4.29 22.60
C ARG A 67 8.03 -5.36 23.62
N SER A 68 6.76 -5.73 23.70
CA SER A 68 6.25 -6.77 24.60
C SER A 68 6.52 -8.20 24.11
N LYS A 69 7.02 -8.36 22.88
CA LYS A 69 7.20 -9.65 22.19
C LYS A 69 5.87 -10.43 22.07
N ALA A 70 4.76 -9.71 21.93
CA ALA A 70 3.45 -10.32 21.78
C ALA A 70 3.35 -11.09 20.45
N ALA A 71 2.96 -12.35 20.52
CA ALA A 71 2.67 -13.20 19.36
C ALA A 71 1.19 -13.03 18.95
N ASP A 72 0.77 -11.80 18.65
CA ASP A 72 -0.61 -11.45 18.36
C ASP A 72 -0.83 -10.93 16.92
N THR A 73 0.24 -10.82 16.14
CA THR A 73 0.19 -10.41 14.75
C THR A 73 -0.06 -11.63 13.86
N GLU A 74 -1.15 -11.61 13.09
CA GLU A 74 -1.37 -12.65 12.09
C GLU A 74 -0.33 -12.51 10.98
N TYR A 75 0.38 -13.59 10.71
CA TYR A 75 1.30 -13.66 9.58
C TYR A 75 0.59 -14.29 8.38
N ARG A 76 0.36 -13.49 7.36
CA ARG A 76 -0.25 -13.94 6.12
C ARG A 76 0.76 -13.85 4.99
N LYS A 77 0.83 -14.87 4.15
CA LYS A 77 1.83 -14.96 3.08
C LYS A 77 1.15 -15.30 1.75
N VAL A 78 1.58 -14.63 0.68
CA VAL A 78 1.22 -14.99 -0.69
C VAL A 78 2.50 -15.38 -1.41
N ALA A 79 2.56 -16.65 -1.82
CA ALA A 79 3.65 -17.21 -2.61
C ALA A 79 3.07 -18.22 -3.60
N ASP A 80 3.64 -18.32 -4.79
CA ASP A 80 3.16 -19.19 -5.87
C ASP A 80 1.66 -19.07 -6.17
N GLY A 81 1.13 -17.84 -6.03
CA GLY A 81 -0.28 -17.53 -6.21
C GLY A 81 -1.22 -18.07 -5.13
N LYS A 82 -0.68 -18.57 -4.02
CA LYS A 82 -1.45 -19.10 -2.91
C LYS A 82 -1.32 -18.20 -1.70
N ARG A 83 -2.47 -17.78 -1.15
CA ARG A 83 -2.55 -17.08 0.13
C ARG A 83 -2.69 -18.10 1.27
N VAL A 84 -1.80 -18.00 2.26
CA VAL A 84 -1.81 -18.84 3.45
C VAL A 84 -1.78 -17.94 4.69
N ASN A 85 -2.60 -18.25 5.69
CA ASN A 85 -2.48 -17.66 7.03
C ASN A 85 -1.63 -18.61 7.88
N LEU A 86 -0.46 -18.16 8.28
CA LEU A 86 0.50 -18.94 9.08
C LEU A 86 0.21 -18.84 10.59
N GLY A 87 -0.85 -18.14 10.97
CA GLY A 87 -1.24 -17.97 12.36
C GLY A 87 -0.62 -16.73 13.00
N LYS A 88 -0.63 -16.70 14.34
CA LYS A 88 -0.11 -15.58 15.13
C LYS A 88 1.38 -15.75 15.41
N HIS A 89 2.14 -14.70 15.18
CA HIS A 89 3.59 -14.62 15.38
C HIS A 89 3.98 -13.31 16.06
N THR A 90 5.21 -13.24 16.55
CA THR A 90 5.81 -11.97 16.94
C THR A 90 6.22 -11.20 15.69
N LEU A 91 6.27 -9.88 15.76
CA LEU A 91 6.80 -9.08 14.64
C LEU A 91 8.26 -9.43 14.30
N ARG A 92 9.06 -9.85 15.32
CA ARG A 92 10.43 -10.35 15.08
C ARG A 92 10.43 -11.53 14.15
N ASP A 93 9.62 -12.56 14.43
CA ASP A 93 9.59 -13.78 13.63
C ASP A 93 9.21 -13.46 12.17
N ILE A 94 8.24 -12.57 11.98
CA ILE A 94 7.78 -12.16 10.64
C ILE A 94 8.86 -11.38 9.89
N ILE A 95 9.51 -10.41 10.55
CA ILE A 95 10.55 -9.59 9.92
C ILE A 95 11.77 -10.44 9.54
N THR A 96 12.07 -11.47 10.32
CA THR A 96 13.26 -12.32 10.08
C THR A 96 12.99 -13.56 9.23
N ASP A 97 11.74 -13.79 8.79
CA ASP A 97 11.36 -15.00 8.03
C ASP A 97 11.96 -15.04 6.60
N GLU A 98 12.05 -13.89 5.95
CA GLU A 98 12.56 -13.79 4.58
C GLU A 98 13.63 -12.70 4.46
N PRO A 99 14.51 -12.77 3.48
CA PRO A 99 15.38 -11.66 3.11
C PRO A 99 14.56 -10.62 2.30
N TRP A 100 13.72 -9.85 3.01
CA TRP A 100 12.82 -8.87 2.41
C TRP A 100 13.56 -7.83 1.59
N ASP A 101 13.14 -7.61 0.34
CA ASP A 101 13.64 -6.52 -0.50
C ASP A 101 12.98 -5.19 -0.12
N PHE A 102 11.70 -5.25 0.29
CA PHE A 102 10.89 -4.09 0.67
C PHE A 102 10.10 -4.38 1.93
N ILE A 103 10.11 -3.44 2.86
CA ILE A 103 9.23 -3.46 4.04
C ILE A 103 8.49 -2.14 4.10
N THR A 104 7.16 -2.18 4.27
CA THR A 104 6.35 -0.99 4.42
C THR A 104 5.73 -0.89 5.79
N LEU A 105 5.63 0.34 6.27
CA LEU A 105 4.85 0.73 7.43
C LEU A 105 3.62 1.52 7.00
N GLN A 106 2.56 1.51 7.79
CA GLN A 106 1.37 2.33 7.57
C GLN A 106 0.77 2.79 8.89
N GLN A 107 0.08 3.94 8.89
CA GLN A 107 -0.73 4.36 10.02
C GLN A 107 -2.14 3.77 9.93
N VAL A 108 -2.82 3.59 11.07
CA VAL A 108 -4.25 3.22 11.07
C VAL A 108 -5.09 4.28 10.38
N SER A 109 -6.00 3.86 9.53
CA SER A 109 -6.71 4.75 8.59
C SER A 109 -7.41 5.94 9.24
N GLN A 110 -8.02 5.74 10.41
CA GLN A 110 -8.73 6.80 11.15
C GLN A 110 -7.81 7.88 11.73
N ASP A 111 -6.51 7.63 11.82
CA ASP A 111 -5.51 8.57 12.32
C ASP A 111 -4.47 8.95 11.26
N ALA A 112 -4.59 8.42 10.04
CA ALA A 112 -3.61 8.62 8.98
C ALA A 112 -3.48 10.08 8.50
N GLY A 113 -4.53 10.90 8.68
CA GLY A 113 -4.47 12.35 8.40
C GLY A 113 -4.05 13.20 9.60
N ARG A 114 -3.62 12.59 10.71
CA ARG A 114 -3.23 13.28 11.94
C ARG A 114 -1.74 13.10 12.17
N LEU A 115 -0.95 14.11 11.78
CA LEU A 115 0.52 14.04 11.83
C LEU A 115 1.05 13.67 13.22
N GLU A 116 0.42 14.21 14.28
CA GLU A 116 0.78 13.93 15.66
C GLU A 116 0.62 12.45 16.07
N SER A 117 -0.12 11.67 15.29
CA SER A 117 -0.31 10.23 15.54
C SER A 117 0.84 9.35 15.03
N TYR A 118 1.74 9.92 14.22
CA TYR A 118 2.84 9.15 13.65
C TYR A 118 3.95 8.93 14.65
N GLU A 119 4.27 9.95 15.45
CA GLU A 119 5.35 9.86 16.42
C GLU A 119 4.84 9.54 17.85
N PRO A 120 5.61 8.81 18.63
CA PRO A 120 6.93 8.23 18.33
C PRO A 120 6.85 6.88 17.58
N GLY A 121 5.65 6.41 17.22
CA GLY A 121 5.43 5.08 16.68
C GLY A 121 6.22 4.81 15.38
N LEU A 122 6.28 5.77 14.47
CA LEU A 122 6.98 5.61 13.19
C LEU A 122 8.49 5.51 13.40
N SER A 123 9.10 6.42 14.16
CA SER A 123 10.54 6.37 14.49
C SER A 123 10.94 5.05 15.15
N LEU A 124 10.13 4.59 16.10
CA LEU A 124 10.39 3.36 16.84
C LEU A 124 10.26 2.12 15.96
N MET A 125 9.26 2.08 15.08
CA MET A 125 9.09 0.98 14.13
C MET A 125 10.18 0.96 13.07
N ILE A 126 10.61 2.11 12.54
CA ILE A 126 11.76 2.20 11.62
C ILE A 126 13.02 1.61 12.27
N GLY A 127 13.34 2.05 13.49
CA GLY A 127 14.50 1.53 14.22
C GLY A 127 14.42 0.03 14.47
N TYR A 128 13.24 -0.47 14.84
CA TYR A 128 13.01 -1.88 15.10
C TYR A 128 13.18 -2.74 13.84
N VAL A 129 12.61 -2.32 12.73
CA VAL A 129 12.72 -3.03 11.45
C VAL A 129 14.17 -3.05 10.96
N LYS A 130 14.86 -1.90 11.00
CA LYS A 130 16.29 -1.82 10.62
C LYS A 130 17.19 -2.73 11.46
N ALA A 131 16.90 -2.84 12.76
CA ALA A 131 17.67 -3.70 13.66
C ALA A 131 17.44 -5.19 13.43
N LEU A 132 16.36 -5.59 12.74
CA LEU A 132 15.99 -6.98 12.52
C LEU A 132 16.09 -7.43 11.07
N ALA A 133 16.16 -6.51 10.13
CA ALA A 133 16.27 -6.85 8.72
C ALA A 133 17.45 -7.79 8.47
N THR A 134 17.20 -8.86 7.71
CA THR A 134 18.18 -9.93 7.48
C THR A 134 19.14 -9.62 6.32
N VAL A 135 18.87 -8.51 5.60
CA VAL A 135 19.71 -8.02 4.49
C VAL A 135 19.88 -6.50 4.59
N ASP A 136 21.08 -6.03 4.37
CA ASP A 136 21.41 -4.58 4.45
C ASP A 136 20.78 -3.76 3.30
N THR A 137 20.38 -4.44 2.22
CA THR A 137 19.79 -3.80 1.03
C THR A 137 18.28 -3.61 1.12
N VAL A 138 17.67 -3.95 2.25
CA VAL A 138 16.22 -3.77 2.44
C VAL A 138 15.83 -2.29 2.29
N LYS A 139 14.78 -2.05 1.53
CA LYS A 139 14.19 -0.71 1.39
C LYS A 139 12.99 -0.59 2.31
N LEU A 140 13.00 0.42 3.17
CA LEU A 140 11.85 0.77 3.98
C LEU A 140 11.02 1.82 3.25
N GLY A 141 9.70 1.67 3.31
CA GLY A 141 8.77 2.60 2.70
C GLY A 141 7.51 2.80 3.54
N PHE A 142 6.69 3.71 3.09
CA PHE A 142 5.42 4.02 3.74
C PHE A 142 4.24 3.76 2.80
N HIS A 143 3.22 3.06 3.28
CA HIS A 143 1.97 2.83 2.57
C HIS A 143 0.93 3.86 2.99
N GLN A 144 0.54 4.74 2.08
CA GLN A 144 -0.56 5.68 2.27
C GLN A 144 -1.90 4.94 2.22
N THR A 145 -2.68 5.05 3.28
CA THR A 145 -4.07 4.62 3.29
C THR A 145 -4.96 5.61 2.51
N TRP A 146 -6.16 5.21 2.18
CA TRP A 146 -7.14 6.02 1.43
C TRP A 146 -8.15 6.67 2.35
N ALA A 147 -8.73 7.78 1.89
CA ALA A 147 -9.87 8.41 2.54
C ALA A 147 -11.11 7.52 2.43
N TYR A 148 -11.95 7.59 3.44
CA TYR A 148 -13.22 6.87 3.46
C TYR A 148 -14.17 7.37 2.35
N ALA A 149 -15.15 6.56 1.98
CA ALA A 149 -16.22 6.99 1.09
C ALA A 149 -17.04 8.11 1.74
N GLN A 150 -17.66 8.97 0.93
CA GLN A 150 -18.36 10.16 1.45
C GLN A 150 -19.54 9.80 2.38
N ASP A 151 -20.13 8.63 2.18
CA ASP A 151 -21.24 8.09 2.99
C ASP A 151 -20.79 7.08 4.05
N SER A 152 -19.51 7.05 4.39
CA SER A 152 -18.96 6.16 5.41
C SER A 152 -19.53 6.45 6.79
N GLU A 153 -19.96 5.41 7.48
CA GLU A 153 -20.44 5.45 8.87
C GLU A 153 -19.34 5.15 9.89
N HIS A 154 -18.09 5.03 9.46
CA HIS A 154 -16.98 4.76 10.36
C HIS A 154 -16.77 5.94 11.32
N ARG A 155 -16.83 5.67 12.64
CA ARG A 155 -16.71 6.72 13.70
C ARG A 155 -15.48 7.61 13.58
N GLY A 156 -14.38 7.09 13.03
CA GLY A 156 -13.15 7.86 12.82
C GLY A 156 -13.28 8.93 11.71
N PHE A 157 -14.32 8.86 10.89
CA PHE A 157 -14.56 9.82 9.81
C PHE A 157 -14.92 11.22 10.35
N ALA A 158 -15.54 11.26 11.52
CA ALA A 158 -15.87 12.52 12.20
C ALA A 158 -14.64 13.39 12.51
N LYS A 159 -13.45 12.80 12.66
CA LYS A 159 -12.16 13.53 12.82
C LYS A 159 -11.84 14.43 11.62
N TYR A 160 -12.46 14.18 10.48
CA TYR A 160 -12.30 14.89 9.21
C TYR A 160 -13.60 15.60 8.79
N GLY A 161 -14.49 15.89 9.74
CA GLY A 161 -15.78 16.53 9.48
C GLY A 161 -16.71 15.70 8.60
N ASN A 162 -16.54 14.37 8.56
CA ASN A 162 -17.25 13.46 7.66
C ASN A 162 -17.13 13.89 6.19
N ASN A 163 -15.97 14.38 5.80
CA ASN A 163 -15.69 14.88 4.46
C ASN A 163 -14.52 14.11 3.83
N GLN A 164 -14.79 13.45 2.72
CA GLN A 164 -13.83 12.62 2.00
C GLN A 164 -12.61 13.41 1.52
N TYR A 165 -12.82 14.59 0.95
CA TYR A 165 -11.72 15.42 0.44
C TYR A 165 -10.89 16.00 1.58
N GLN A 166 -11.52 16.39 2.69
CA GLN A 166 -10.82 16.82 3.90
C GLN A 166 -9.96 15.68 4.45
N MET A 167 -10.50 14.46 4.52
CA MET A 167 -9.73 13.29 4.95
C MET A 167 -8.56 13.01 4.02
N TYR A 168 -8.78 13.01 2.70
CA TYR A 168 -7.71 12.80 1.72
C TYR A 168 -6.60 13.84 1.84
N SER A 169 -6.94 15.11 1.86
CA SER A 169 -5.94 16.19 1.97
C SER A 169 -5.17 16.14 3.28
N SER A 170 -5.84 15.78 4.38
CA SER A 170 -5.18 15.59 5.67
C SER A 170 -4.21 14.41 5.65
N ILE A 171 -4.61 13.26 5.07
CA ILE A 171 -3.75 12.08 4.92
C ILE A 171 -2.51 12.44 4.08
N THR A 172 -2.72 13.06 2.94
CA THR A 172 -1.63 13.44 2.03
C THR A 172 -0.64 14.39 2.70
N ALA A 173 -1.14 15.43 3.38
CA ALA A 173 -0.30 16.39 4.09
C ALA A 173 0.47 15.75 5.28
N ALA A 174 -0.15 14.82 6.01
CA ALA A 174 0.50 14.13 7.11
C ALA A 174 1.61 13.19 6.62
N VAL A 175 1.34 12.43 5.56
CA VAL A 175 2.32 11.52 4.96
C VAL A 175 3.48 12.28 4.34
N ASP A 176 3.22 13.38 3.61
CA ASP A 176 4.27 14.22 3.02
C ASP A 176 5.26 14.70 4.07
N LYS A 177 4.76 15.23 5.19
CA LYS A 177 5.57 15.65 6.32
C LYS A 177 6.33 14.49 6.98
N ALA A 178 5.67 13.35 7.17
CA ALA A 178 6.30 12.18 7.77
C ALA A 178 7.43 11.64 6.86
N MET A 179 7.21 11.57 5.54
CA MET A 179 8.24 11.17 4.57
C MET A 179 9.41 12.15 4.55
N HIS A 180 9.14 13.45 4.61
CA HIS A 180 10.19 14.46 4.67
C HIS A 180 11.01 14.33 5.98
N TYR A 181 10.36 14.14 7.12
CA TYR A 181 11.03 13.98 8.41
C TYR A 181 11.92 12.72 8.44
N HIS A 182 11.48 11.63 7.81
CA HIS A 182 12.19 10.36 7.75
C HIS A 182 12.87 10.09 6.40
N GLN A 183 13.22 11.12 5.62
CA GLN A 183 13.74 11.00 4.25
C GLN A 183 15.05 10.18 4.12
N PHE A 184 15.81 10.01 5.21
CA PHE A 184 17.02 9.19 5.23
C PHE A 184 16.74 7.72 5.61
N ASP A 185 15.55 7.42 6.05
CA ASP A 185 15.13 6.09 6.51
C ASP A 185 14.09 5.45 5.59
N LEU A 186 13.15 6.25 5.09
CA LEU A 186 12.10 5.81 4.19
C LEU A 186 12.47 6.17 2.75
N SER A 187 12.77 5.15 1.95
CA SER A 187 13.32 5.33 0.60
C SER A 187 12.25 5.29 -0.50
N PHE A 188 11.02 4.90 -0.19
CA PHE A 188 9.92 4.84 -1.14
C PHE A 188 8.56 5.03 -0.45
N TYR A 189 7.56 5.29 -1.26
CA TYR A 189 6.21 5.59 -0.82
C TYR A 189 5.20 4.95 -1.77
N VAL A 190 4.16 4.34 -1.22
CA VAL A 190 3.08 3.70 -2.01
C VAL A 190 1.81 4.55 -1.91
N PRO A 191 1.47 5.33 -2.95
CA PRO A 191 0.38 6.30 -2.93
C PRO A 191 -1.00 5.66 -3.19
N SER A 192 -1.35 4.59 -2.47
CA SER A 192 -2.63 3.92 -2.66
C SER A 192 -3.82 4.84 -2.43
N GLY A 193 -3.72 5.74 -1.44
CA GLY A 193 -4.77 6.72 -1.16
C GLY A 193 -5.00 7.69 -2.32
N THR A 194 -3.93 8.16 -2.96
CA THR A 194 -4.01 9.02 -4.15
C THR A 194 -4.57 8.25 -5.35
N ALA A 195 -4.17 6.99 -5.54
CA ALA A 195 -4.70 6.16 -6.62
C ALA A 195 -6.22 5.91 -6.48
N ILE A 196 -6.69 5.65 -5.27
CA ILE A 196 -8.12 5.53 -4.98
C ILE A 196 -8.83 6.87 -5.23
N GLN A 197 -8.22 7.99 -4.85
CA GLN A 197 -8.82 9.32 -5.08
C GLN A 197 -8.84 9.68 -6.58
N ASN A 198 -7.81 9.30 -7.35
CA ASN A 198 -7.79 9.44 -8.81
C ASN A 198 -8.94 8.64 -9.45
N ALA A 199 -9.12 7.38 -9.06
CA ALA A 199 -10.21 6.55 -9.56
C ALA A 199 -11.60 7.16 -9.27
N ARG A 200 -11.75 7.87 -8.15
CA ARG A 200 -12.99 8.58 -7.77
C ARG A 200 -13.30 9.80 -8.64
N THR A 201 -12.38 10.30 -9.45
CA THR A 201 -12.66 11.36 -10.43
C THR A 201 -13.46 10.88 -11.64
N THR A 202 -13.61 9.58 -11.79
CA THR A 202 -14.41 8.94 -12.86
C THR A 202 -15.88 8.79 -12.45
N ALA A 203 -16.68 8.12 -13.28
CA ALA A 203 -18.07 7.77 -12.95
C ALA A 203 -18.21 6.93 -11.65
N LEU A 204 -17.11 6.37 -11.14
CA LEU A 204 -17.06 5.66 -9.86
C LEU A 204 -17.23 6.61 -8.66
N ALA A 205 -16.92 7.89 -8.83
CA ALA A 205 -16.99 8.88 -7.75
C ALA A 205 -18.41 9.15 -7.25
N ASN A 206 -19.40 8.89 -8.09
CA ASN A 206 -20.83 9.16 -7.80
C ASN A 206 -21.55 7.95 -7.22
N THR A 207 -20.85 6.86 -6.95
CA THR A 207 -21.45 5.66 -6.38
C THR A 207 -21.32 5.69 -4.87
N THR A 208 -22.43 5.55 -4.17
CA THR A 208 -22.47 5.44 -2.71
C THR A 208 -22.48 3.97 -2.29
N THR A 209 -21.97 3.68 -1.09
CA THR A 209 -21.98 2.33 -0.50
C THR A 209 -23.39 1.76 -0.36
N LYS A 210 -24.41 2.63 -0.30
CA LYS A 210 -25.82 2.27 -0.14
C LYS A 210 -26.48 1.79 -1.43
N ASP A 211 -25.89 2.07 -2.58
CA ASP A 211 -26.41 1.59 -3.86
C ASP A 211 -25.93 0.16 -4.15
N LYS A 212 -26.67 -0.81 -3.64
CA LYS A 212 -26.39 -2.24 -3.79
C LYS A 212 -26.42 -2.75 -5.24
N ASN A 213 -26.92 -1.95 -6.18
CA ASN A 213 -27.06 -2.34 -7.58
C ASN A 213 -25.88 -1.90 -8.45
N VAL A 214 -24.91 -1.17 -7.90
CA VAL A 214 -23.81 -0.60 -8.67
C VAL A 214 -22.49 -1.27 -8.27
N ASN A 215 -22.03 -2.24 -9.04
CA ASN A 215 -20.71 -2.88 -8.94
C ASN A 215 -19.55 -1.90 -9.24
N ARG A 216 -19.68 -0.62 -8.92
CA ARG A 216 -18.71 0.43 -9.27
C ARG A 216 -18.06 1.09 -8.07
N GLU A 217 -18.55 0.80 -6.89
CA GLU A 217 -18.01 1.37 -5.68
C GLU A 217 -16.62 0.79 -5.36
N LEU A 218 -15.71 1.65 -4.89
CA LEU A 218 -14.34 1.26 -4.54
C LEU A 218 -14.22 0.62 -3.15
N THR A 219 -15.22 0.82 -2.29
CA THR A 219 -15.25 0.27 -0.93
C THR A 219 -16.43 -0.68 -0.74
N ARG A 220 -16.33 -1.62 0.23
CA ARG A 220 -17.40 -2.56 0.55
C ARG A 220 -18.27 -2.13 1.74
N ASP A 221 -17.74 -1.23 2.57
CA ASP A 221 -18.37 -0.79 3.83
C ASP A 221 -18.10 0.69 4.13
N GLY A 222 -17.69 1.45 3.12
CA GLY A 222 -17.37 2.86 3.23
C GLY A 222 -15.90 3.16 3.58
N TYR A 223 -15.08 2.16 3.91
CA TYR A 223 -13.66 2.37 4.24
C TYR A 223 -12.72 1.24 3.83
N HIS A 224 -13.14 -0.03 3.86
CA HIS A 224 -12.36 -1.11 3.28
C HIS A 224 -12.60 -1.21 1.77
N LEU A 225 -11.57 -1.52 1.01
CA LEU A 225 -11.70 -1.69 -0.44
C LEU A 225 -12.58 -2.89 -0.78
N ASN A 226 -13.39 -2.79 -1.82
CA ASN A 226 -14.10 -3.95 -2.33
C ASN A 226 -13.14 -4.97 -2.93
N TYR A 227 -13.58 -6.22 -2.99
CA TYR A 227 -12.74 -7.37 -3.36
C TYR A 227 -12.29 -7.39 -4.82
N THR A 228 -12.79 -6.51 -5.66
CA THR A 228 -12.49 -6.45 -7.09
C THR A 228 -11.78 -5.15 -7.44
N LEU A 229 -12.54 -4.10 -7.77
CA LEU A 229 -12.00 -2.86 -8.31
C LEU A 229 -11.09 -2.12 -7.33
N GLY A 230 -11.53 -1.94 -6.08
CA GLY A 230 -10.77 -1.21 -5.07
C GLY A 230 -9.41 -1.87 -4.78
N ARG A 231 -9.43 -3.19 -4.49
CA ARG A 231 -8.19 -3.96 -4.27
C ARG A 231 -7.29 -3.98 -5.51
N TYR A 232 -7.88 -4.00 -6.70
CA TYR A 232 -7.10 -3.98 -7.93
C TYR A 232 -6.40 -2.64 -8.17
N VAL A 233 -7.05 -1.51 -7.88
CA VAL A 233 -6.38 -0.18 -7.91
C VAL A 233 -5.19 -0.16 -6.98
N ALA A 234 -5.35 -0.61 -5.74
CA ALA A 234 -4.25 -0.66 -4.77
C ALA A 234 -3.12 -1.58 -5.24
N ALA A 235 -3.44 -2.80 -5.70
CA ALA A 235 -2.44 -3.75 -6.21
C ALA A 235 -1.67 -3.20 -7.43
N CYS A 236 -2.35 -2.50 -8.35
CA CYS A 236 -1.71 -1.81 -9.47
C CYS A 236 -0.70 -0.76 -9.01
N THR A 237 -1.04 0.00 -7.96
CA THR A 237 -0.16 1.02 -7.39
C THR A 237 1.08 0.38 -6.75
N TRP A 238 0.90 -0.68 -5.96
CA TRP A 238 2.00 -1.43 -5.37
C TRP A 238 2.90 -2.05 -6.43
N PHE A 239 2.31 -2.67 -7.45
CA PHE A 239 3.07 -3.26 -8.55
C PHE A 239 3.99 -2.24 -9.21
N GLU A 240 3.48 -1.07 -9.58
CA GLU A 240 4.25 -0.05 -10.29
C GLU A 240 5.35 0.55 -9.42
N VAL A 241 5.07 0.84 -8.14
CA VAL A 241 6.07 1.34 -7.20
C VAL A 241 7.20 0.33 -6.98
N LEU A 242 6.88 -0.95 -6.78
CA LEU A 242 7.87 -1.97 -6.44
C LEU A 242 8.72 -2.42 -7.63
N THR A 243 8.14 -2.41 -8.84
CA THR A 243 8.83 -2.91 -10.04
C THR A 243 9.39 -1.81 -10.93
N GLY A 244 8.91 -0.58 -10.81
CA GLY A 244 9.19 0.52 -11.73
C GLY A 244 8.60 0.31 -13.13
N LYS A 245 7.78 -0.76 -13.33
CA LYS A 245 7.16 -1.07 -14.62
C LYS A 245 5.74 -0.50 -14.64
N SER A 246 5.34 0.15 -15.75
CA SER A 246 3.98 0.65 -15.87
C SER A 246 2.96 -0.49 -15.86
N VAL A 247 1.88 -0.30 -15.10
CA VAL A 247 0.75 -1.22 -15.04
C VAL A 247 -0.25 -1.01 -16.18
N VAL A 248 -0.13 0.12 -16.90
CA VAL A 248 -1.06 0.48 -17.97
C VAL A 248 -0.98 -0.50 -19.13
N GLY A 249 -2.13 -1.06 -19.48
CA GLY A 249 -2.24 -2.03 -20.58
C GLY A 249 -2.03 -3.49 -20.18
N MET A 250 -1.75 -3.79 -18.91
CA MET A 250 -1.65 -5.16 -18.42
C MET A 250 -2.99 -5.90 -18.57
N LYS A 251 -2.91 -7.19 -18.83
CA LYS A 251 -4.09 -8.05 -19.11
C LYS A 251 -4.64 -8.68 -17.83
N SER A 252 -3.76 -8.92 -16.84
CA SER A 252 -4.13 -9.49 -15.55
C SER A 252 -5.10 -8.56 -14.83
N ARG A 253 -6.26 -9.07 -14.45
CA ARG A 253 -7.31 -8.34 -13.76
C ARG A 253 -8.24 -9.29 -13.01
N PRO A 254 -9.03 -8.79 -12.06
CA PRO A 254 -10.04 -9.59 -11.37
C PRO A 254 -10.97 -10.33 -12.35
N LYS A 255 -11.28 -11.59 -12.03
CA LYS A 255 -12.20 -12.41 -12.83
C LYS A 255 -13.54 -11.68 -13.00
N GLY A 256 -14.01 -11.58 -14.23
CA GLY A 256 -15.27 -10.89 -14.57
C GLY A 256 -15.18 -9.37 -14.66
N MET A 257 -14.05 -8.75 -14.36
CA MET A 257 -13.90 -7.30 -14.52
C MET A 257 -13.84 -6.91 -15.99
N ALA A 258 -14.65 -5.93 -16.38
CA ALA A 258 -14.62 -5.36 -17.73
C ALA A 258 -13.26 -4.69 -18.02
N LYS A 259 -12.76 -4.81 -19.27
CA LYS A 259 -11.48 -4.20 -19.68
C LYS A 259 -11.44 -2.68 -19.42
N GLY A 260 -12.54 -1.97 -19.63
CA GLY A 260 -12.62 -0.53 -19.38
C GLY A 260 -12.44 -0.17 -17.90
N LEU A 261 -13.00 -0.95 -16.96
CA LEU A 261 -12.79 -0.74 -15.53
C LEU A 261 -11.35 -1.04 -15.12
N ALA A 262 -10.75 -2.09 -15.67
CA ALA A 262 -9.35 -2.39 -15.43
C ALA A 262 -8.43 -1.26 -15.93
N ALA A 263 -8.72 -0.70 -17.13
CA ALA A 263 -7.96 0.42 -17.67
C ALA A 263 -8.07 1.69 -16.79
N ILE A 264 -9.25 1.97 -16.22
CA ILE A 264 -9.43 3.07 -15.26
C ILE A 264 -8.56 2.84 -14.01
N ALA A 265 -8.60 1.63 -13.44
CA ALA A 265 -7.80 1.28 -12.28
C ALA A 265 -6.29 1.44 -12.53
N GLN A 266 -5.81 0.94 -13.67
CA GLN A 266 -4.41 1.02 -14.08
C GLN A 266 -3.96 2.47 -14.29
N LYS A 267 -4.76 3.29 -14.98
CA LYS A 267 -4.47 4.72 -15.17
C LYS A 267 -4.45 5.48 -13.85
N ALA A 268 -5.41 5.21 -12.95
CA ALA A 268 -5.47 5.85 -11.65
C ALA A 268 -4.24 5.53 -10.79
N ALA A 269 -3.78 4.28 -10.81
CA ALA A 269 -2.56 3.84 -10.15
C ALA A 269 -1.31 4.50 -10.75
N HIS A 270 -1.18 4.45 -12.08
CA HIS A 270 -0.06 5.07 -12.80
C HIS A 270 0.04 6.57 -12.52
N ALA A 271 -1.06 7.29 -12.63
CA ALA A 271 -1.09 8.73 -12.33
C ALA A 271 -0.70 9.04 -10.89
N ALA A 272 -1.11 8.19 -9.93
CA ALA A 272 -0.72 8.35 -8.53
C ALA A 272 0.77 8.10 -8.30
N VAL A 273 1.39 7.17 -9.02
CA VAL A 273 2.84 6.94 -8.93
C VAL A 273 3.63 8.13 -9.49
N LEU A 274 3.16 8.73 -10.57
CA LEU A 274 3.78 9.92 -11.18
C LEU A 274 3.55 11.20 -10.35
N SER A 275 2.41 11.32 -9.68
CA SER A 275 2.02 12.50 -8.89
C SER A 275 1.43 12.07 -7.54
N PRO A 276 2.28 11.57 -6.61
CA PRO A 276 1.81 10.84 -5.44
C PRO A 276 1.03 11.67 -4.42
N MET A 277 1.22 12.99 -4.42
CA MET A 277 0.59 13.91 -3.46
C MET A 277 -0.56 14.72 -4.07
N THR A 278 -0.90 14.47 -5.34
CA THR A 278 -1.87 15.29 -6.08
C THR A 278 -2.89 14.43 -6.82
N VAL A 279 -4.18 14.76 -6.69
CA VAL A 279 -5.24 14.10 -7.46
C VAL A 279 -5.08 14.44 -8.94
N THR A 280 -5.04 13.41 -9.75
CA THR A 280 -5.04 13.52 -11.22
C THR A 280 -6.37 12.97 -11.75
N PRO A 281 -7.17 13.76 -12.46
CA PRO A 281 -8.39 13.29 -13.12
C PRO A 281 -8.07 12.20 -14.16
N ILE A 282 -8.91 11.13 -14.20
CA ILE A 282 -8.73 9.96 -15.08
C ILE A 282 -9.79 9.96 -16.20
#